data_25a11aab7b91b204236b82556c096d48
#
_entry.id   25a11aab7b91b204236b82556c096d48
#
_cell.length_a   1.000
_cell.length_b   1.000
_cell.length_c   1.000
_cell.angle_alpha   90.00
_cell.angle_beta   90.00
_cell.angle_gamma   90.00
#
_symmetry.space_group_name_H-M   'P 1'
#
loop_
_entity.id
_entity.type
_entity.pdbx_description
1 polymer ?
#
loop_
_entity_poly.entity_id
_entity_poly.type
_entity_poly.pdbx_seq_one_letter_code
_entity_poly.pdbx_strand_id
1 'polypeptide(L)'
;MESLARIRAIALAGFCLVAIAFSAAGDAESRAELWPLLAYALSGYLLLRWRRGGGWREHLTMASPMFDVVFMFLLLWNVAAHAESQSFNAGWTLGAFSLLVALSALSLRPALISCTAALAFVLLAALQFRTGVAWAGVAMSGVVLALVAMVSAAVVRELDRVVARLVVNEVSHEELRRAQSEAETLTHLLVHDMKGPLTGLIGLAEVVASELKGALQADVKMIEQQGRRLQAMVGDLLAIARLERGVLSSAPETVDLWALLTSLANAYAVSARHAGAQITAAVDAGLCATLHREMVHRFFDNLVLNALDFVRPGGRIEVAACQEGTELILAVRNTGDPVPMEARARLFQKGAVQRGTRQKHNLGLGLYLCRLVAVAHDGSIALRDEPGWATTFVARLPVEVRRVVFDLQPAISRAGTG
;
A
#
# COMPACT_ATOMS: atom_id res chain seq x y z
N MET A 1 -3.13 -0.48 -29.17
CA MET A 1 -3.29 -0.59 -30.64
C MET A 1 -2.02 -0.30 -31.44
N GLU A 2 -1.17 0.65 -31.06
CA GLU A 2 0.13 0.90 -31.75
C GLU A 2 1.13 -0.26 -31.63
N SER A 3 1.22 -0.89 -30.49
CA SER A 3 2.09 -2.06 -30.28
C SER A 3 1.69 -3.26 -31.15
N LEU A 4 0.40 -3.48 -31.33
CA LEU A 4 -0.14 -4.55 -32.18
C LEU A 4 0.23 -4.38 -33.66
N ALA A 5 0.13 -3.15 -34.15
CA ALA A 5 0.51 -2.83 -35.53
C ALA A 5 2.03 -2.94 -35.77
N ARG A 6 2.84 -2.63 -34.73
CA ARG A 6 4.29 -2.82 -34.79
C ARG A 6 4.68 -4.29 -34.80
N ILE A 7 4.07 -5.12 -33.92
CA ILE A 7 4.32 -6.58 -33.89
C ILE A 7 3.98 -7.20 -35.27
N ARG A 8 2.86 -6.80 -35.84
CA ARG A 8 2.43 -7.27 -37.15
C ARG A 8 3.37 -6.83 -38.27
N ALA A 9 3.84 -5.58 -38.23
CA ALA A 9 4.85 -5.08 -39.19
C ALA A 9 6.16 -5.85 -39.10
N ILE A 10 6.60 -6.19 -37.86
CA ILE A 10 7.81 -6.99 -37.63
C ILE A 10 7.62 -8.42 -38.17
N ALA A 11 6.48 -9.04 -37.91
CA ALA A 11 6.17 -10.37 -38.42
C ALA A 11 6.13 -10.41 -39.97
N LEU A 12 5.50 -9.40 -40.60
CA LEU A 12 5.50 -9.19 -42.03
C LEU A 12 6.89 -8.99 -42.61
N ALA A 13 7.70 -8.15 -42.00
CA ALA A 13 9.09 -7.90 -42.42
C ALA A 13 9.95 -9.17 -42.30
N GLY A 14 9.77 -9.93 -41.22
CA GLY A 14 10.45 -11.22 -41.04
C GLY A 14 10.07 -12.24 -42.11
N PHE A 15 8.78 -12.32 -42.45
CA PHE A 15 8.29 -13.19 -43.52
C PHE A 15 8.83 -12.77 -44.88
N CYS A 16 8.87 -11.47 -45.20
CA CYS A 16 9.47 -10.96 -46.43
C CYS A 16 10.98 -11.27 -46.51
N LEU A 17 11.71 -11.16 -45.40
CA LEU A 17 13.15 -11.49 -45.37
C LEU A 17 13.38 -12.98 -45.64
N VAL A 18 12.59 -13.88 -45.05
CA VAL A 18 12.69 -15.31 -45.32
C VAL A 18 12.37 -15.62 -46.79
N ALA A 19 11.33 -15.02 -47.34
CA ALA A 19 10.95 -15.23 -48.75
C ALA A 19 12.03 -14.67 -49.72
N ILE A 20 12.63 -13.51 -49.42
CA ILE A 20 13.76 -12.96 -50.20
C ILE A 20 14.98 -13.88 -50.10
N ALA A 21 15.30 -14.43 -48.94
CA ALA A 21 16.41 -15.37 -48.77
C ALA A 21 16.21 -16.65 -49.58
N PHE A 22 14.98 -17.20 -49.57
CA PHE A 22 14.64 -18.37 -50.39
C PHE A 22 14.73 -18.07 -51.90
N SER A 23 14.24 -16.92 -52.33
CA SER A 23 14.30 -16.49 -53.73
C SER A 23 15.73 -16.17 -54.21
N ALA A 24 16.60 -15.70 -53.32
CA ALA A 24 18.00 -15.46 -53.63
C ALA A 24 18.85 -16.73 -53.81
N ALA A 25 18.39 -17.84 -53.19
CA ALA A 25 19.01 -19.15 -53.30
C ALA A 25 18.52 -20.00 -54.47
N GLY A 26 17.49 -19.52 -55.19
CA GLY A 26 16.81 -20.25 -56.30
C GLY A 26 17.05 -19.67 -57.68
N ASP A 27 16.51 -20.37 -58.69
CA ASP A 27 16.64 -20.02 -60.14
C ASP A 27 15.83 -18.77 -60.54
N ALA A 28 15.93 -18.37 -61.84
CA ALA A 28 15.32 -17.15 -62.38
C ALA A 28 13.77 -17.10 -62.21
N GLU A 29 13.07 -18.25 -62.17
CA GLU A 29 11.62 -18.34 -61.93
C GLU A 29 11.24 -17.90 -60.51
N SER A 30 12.04 -18.25 -59.52
CA SER A 30 11.85 -17.85 -58.12
C SER A 30 11.93 -16.32 -57.90
N ARG A 31 12.57 -15.59 -58.80
CA ARG A 31 12.65 -14.13 -58.75
C ARG A 31 11.37 -13.41 -59.17
N ALA A 32 10.56 -14.04 -60.04
CA ALA A 32 9.27 -13.50 -60.43
C ALA A 32 8.25 -13.46 -59.26
N GLU A 33 8.47 -14.28 -58.23
CA GLU A 33 7.63 -14.35 -57.04
C GLU A 33 7.90 -13.24 -56.02
N LEU A 34 9.02 -12.47 -56.16
CA LEU A 34 9.33 -11.36 -55.27
C LEU A 34 8.35 -10.19 -55.37
N TRP A 35 7.78 -9.94 -56.55
CA TRP A 35 6.91 -8.79 -56.77
C TRP A 35 5.60 -8.85 -55.98
N PRO A 36 4.88 -9.99 -55.85
CA PRO A 36 3.72 -10.11 -55.01
C PRO A 36 4.06 -9.86 -53.52
N LEU A 37 5.22 -10.35 -53.05
CA LEU A 37 5.67 -10.17 -51.66
C LEU A 37 5.99 -8.71 -51.34
N LEU A 38 6.67 -8.01 -52.26
CA LEU A 38 6.92 -6.60 -52.14
C LEU A 38 5.65 -5.77 -52.17
N ALA A 39 4.70 -6.11 -53.03
CA ALA A 39 3.37 -5.47 -53.11
C ALA A 39 2.60 -5.65 -51.80
N TYR A 40 2.66 -6.84 -51.17
CA TYR A 40 2.04 -7.09 -49.88
C TYR A 40 2.71 -6.31 -48.75
N ALA A 41 4.02 -6.32 -48.65
CA ALA A 41 4.77 -5.54 -47.67
C ALA A 41 4.46 -4.04 -47.80
N LEU A 42 4.42 -3.53 -49.04
CA LEU A 42 4.06 -2.16 -49.35
C LEU A 42 2.61 -1.83 -48.93
N SER A 43 1.66 -2.72 -49.24
CA SER A 43 0.25 -2.55 -48.85
C SER A 43 0.09 -2.51 -47.32
N GLY A 44 0.79 -3.37 -46.60
CA GLY A 44 0.84 -3.38 -45.13
C GLY A 44 1.43 -2.09 -44.56
N TYR A 45 2.53 -1.60 -45.16
CA TYR A 45 3.15 -0.33 -44.80
C TYR A 45 2.23 0.87 -45.09
N LEU A 46 1.58 0.91 -46.22
CA LEU A 46 0.63 1.96 -46.58
C LEU A 46 -0.58 1.98 -45.65
N LEU A 47 -1.12 0.81 -45.27
CA LEU A 47 -2.17 0.68 -44.28
C LEU A 47 -1.72 1.23 -42.91
N LEU A 48 -0.49 0.98 -42.49
CA LEU A 48 0.09 1.53 -41.25
C LEU A 48 0.23 3.04 -41.29
N ARG A 49 0.70 3.60 -42.43
CA ARG A 49 0.92 5.04 -42.60
C ARG A 49 -0.39 5.82 -42.74
N TRP A 50 -1.39 5.22 -43.40
CA TRP A 50 -2.68 5.84 -43.63
C TRP A 50 -3.57 5.91 -42.39
N ARG A 51 -3.16 5.31 -41.29
CA ARG A 51 -3.86 5.13 -40.02
C ARG A 51 -4.12 6.43 -39.24
N ARG A 52 -3.69 7.60 -39.67
CA ARG A 52 -3.76 8.86 -38.89
C ARG A 52 -5.11 9.63 -38.98
N GLY A 53 -6.26 9.00 -39.31
CA GLY A 53 -7.53 9.73 -39.30
C GLY A 53 -8.79 8.89 -39.65
N GLY A 54 -9.81 8.93 -38.78
CA GLY A 54 -11.22 8.59 -39.06
C GLY A 54 -11.71 7.17 -38.73
N GLY A 55 -12.95 7.06 -38.21
CA GLY A 55 -13.54 5.83 -37.63
C GLY A 55 -13.69 4.60 -38.52
N TRP A 56 -13.99 4.73 -39.85
CA TRP A 56 -14.15 3.58 -40.77
C TRP A 56 -12.82 2.85 -41.03
N ARG A 57 -11.71 3.52 -40.80
CA ARG A 57 -10.34 2.99 -40.90
C ARG A 57 -10.02 1.99 -39.77
N GLU A 58 -10.67 2.11 -38.64
CA GLU A 58 -10.56 1.17 -37.55
C GLU A 58 -11.13 -0.21 -37.93
N HIS A 59 -12.22 -0.23 -38.65
CA HIS A 59 -12.82 -1.46 -39.20
C HIS A 59 -11.91 -2.14 -40.24
N LEU A 60 -11.24 -1.38 -41.12
CA LEU A 60 -10.28 -1.90 -42.09
C LEU A 60 -9.03 -2.52 -41.43
N THR A 61 -8.50 -1.89 -40.39
CA THR A 61 -7.36 -2.47 -39.63
C THR A 61 -7.76 -3.71 -38.85
N MET A 62 -9.03 -3.82 -38.44
CA MET A 62 -9.55 -5.01 -37.76
C MET A 62 -9.79 -6.17 -38.75
N ALA A 63 -10.21 -5.89 -39.99
CA ALA A 63 -10.38 -6.91 -41.03
C ALA A 63 -9.05 -7.37 -41.66
N SER A 64 -7.93 -6.73 -41.31
CA SER A 64 -6.64 -7.01 -41.92
C SER A 64 -6.15 -8.47 -41.83
N PRO A 65 -6.48 -9.31 -40.79
CA PRO A 65 -6.12 -10.74 -40.83
C PRO A 65 -6.75 -11.52 -41.98
N MET A 66 -7.96 -11.11 -42.37
CA MET A 66 -8.63 -11.74 -43.52
C MET A 66 -7.93 -11.39 -44.85
N PHE A 67 -7.44 -10.16 -45.00
CA PHE A 67 -6.65 -9.78 -46.17
C PHE A 67 -5.32 -10.55 -46.24
N ASP A 68 -4.68 -10.82 -45.08
CA ASP A 68 -3.44 -11.59 -45.02
C ASP A 68 -3.67 -13.03 -45.53
N VAL A 69 -4.79 -13.63 -45.14
CA VAL A 69 -5.17 -14.99 -45.56
C VAL A 69 -5.41 -15.05 -47.06
N VAL A 70 -6.16 -14.10 -47.64
CA VAL A 70 -6.41 -14.01 -49.08
C VAL A 70 -5.12 -13.81 -49.85
N PHE A 71 -4.28 -12.92 -49.38
CA PHE A 71 -2.99 -12.65 -50.02
C PHE A 71 -2.09 -13.89 -50.00
N MET A 72 -1.97 -14.57 -48.85
CA MET A 72 -1.22 -15.81 -48.72
C MET A 72 -1.72 -16.87 -49.68
N PHE A 73 -3.05 -16.97 -49.84
CA PHE A 73 -3.65 -17.90 -50.84
C PHE A 73 -3.20 -17.57 -52.26
N LEU A 74 -3.29 -16.30 -52.67
CA LEU A 74 -2.89 -15.88 -54.04
C LEU A 74 -1.40 -16.15 -54.30
N LEU A 75 -0.55 -15.93 -53.30
CA LEU A 75 0.86 -16.24 -53.41
C LEU A 75 1.09 -17.75 -53.61
N LEU A 76 0.53 -18.56 -52.69
CA LEU A 76 0.73 -20.01 -52.70
C LEU A 76 0.03 -20.69 -53.89
N TRP A 77 -1.03 -20.08 -54.44
CA TRP A 77 -1.70 -20.58 -55.61
C TRP A 77 -0.79 -20.63 -56.86
N ASN A 78 0.11 -19.65 -56.97
CA ASN A 78 1.08 -19.58 -58.05
C ASN A 78 2.25 -20.58 -57.82
N VAL A 79 2.77 -20.61 -56.58
CA VAL A 79 3.89 -21.47 -56.19
C VAL A 79 3.53 -22.96 -56.27
N ALA A 80 2.31 -23.32 -55.85
CA ALA A 80 1.85 -24.71 -55.81
C ALA A 80 1.74 -25.37 -57.22
N ALA A 81 1.71 -24.56 -58.27
CA ALA A 81 1.67 -25.09 -59.66
C ALA A 81 3.00 -25.72 -60.11
N HIS A 82 4.12 -25.33 -59.47
CA HIS A 82 5.47 -25.68 -59.94
C HIS A 82 6.23 -26.61 -58.95
N ALA A 83 5.59 -27.01 -57.86
CA ALA A 83 6.28 -27.74 -56.80
C ALA A 83 6.25 -29.28 -57.04
N GLU A 84 7.42 -29.90 -56.96
CA GLU A 84 7.63 -31.33 -57.25
C GLU A 84 7.09 -32.33 -56.20
N SER A 85 6.80 -31.86 -54.96
CA SER A 85 6.39 -32.76 -53.85
C SER A 85 5.07 -32.33 -53.21
N GLN A 86 4.03 -33.17 -53.37
CA GLN A 86 2.68 -32.95 -52.81
C GLN A 86 2.65 -32.88 -51.29
N SER A 87 3.42 -33.70 -50.59
CA SER A 87 3.45 -33.76 -49.12
C SER A 87 4.14 -32.56 -48.50
N PHE A 88 5.20 -32.05 -49.11
CA PHE A 88 5.88 -30.83 -48.68
C PHE A 88 4.94 -29.61 -48.82
N ASN A 89 4.25 -29.48 -49.94
CA ASN A 89 3.31 -28.39 -50.16
C ASN A 89 2.15 -28.39 -49.17
N ALA A 90 1.59 -29.56 -48.87
CA ALA A 90 0.48 -29.67 -47.93
C ALA A 90 0.86 -29.25 -46.50
N GLY A 91 2.02 -29.66 -46.06
CA GLY A 91 2.53 -29.29 -44.71
C GLY A 91 2.88 -27.82 -44.58
N TRP A 92 3.60 -27.27 -45.55
CA TRP A 92 4.01 -25.87 -45.58
C TRP A 92 2.79 -24.91 -45.66
N THR A 93 1.84 -25.19 -46.54
CA THR A 93 0.64 -24.36 -46.68
C THR A 93 -0.22 -24.37 -45.43
N LEU A 94 -0.39 -25.55 -44.79
CA LEU A 94 -1.10 -25.65 -43.51
C LEU A 94 -0.42 -24.85 -42.39
N GLY A 95 0.90 -24.92 -42.32
CA GLY A 95 1.67 -24.14 -41.35
C GLY A 95 1.50 -22.65 -41.52
N ALA A 96 1.56 -22.14 -42.77
CA ALA A 96 1.40 -20.73 -43.09
C ALA A 96 -0.01 -20.23 -42.73
N PHE A 97 -1.06 -20.96 -43.09
CA PHE A 97 -2.43 -20.59 -42.73
C PHE A 97 -2.70 -20.68 -41.23
N SER A 98 -2.14 -21.69 -40.53
CA SER A 98 -2.25 -21.81 -39.07
C SER A 98 -1.62 -20.62 -38.35
N LEU A 99 -0.44 -20.16 -38.81
CA LEU A 99 0.22 -18.97 -38.29
C LEU A 99 -0.63 -17.71 -38.45
N LEU A 100 -1.27 -17.51 -39.61
CA LEU A 100 -2.14 -16.37 -39.87
C LEU A 100 -3.38 -16.38 -38.98
N VAL A 101 -3.98 -17.56 -38.76
CA VAL A 101 -5.09 -17.72 -37.80
C VAL A 101 -4.63 -17.40 -36.37
N ALA A 102 -3.46 -17.89 -35.93
CA ALA A 102 -2.89 -17.55 -34.61
C ALA A 102 -2.60 -16.06 -34.49
N LEU A 103 -2.03 -15.42 -35.51
CA LEU A 103 -1.80 -13.98 -35.53
C LEU A 103 -3.09 -13.14 -35.51
N SER A 104 -4.21 -13.68 -35.94
CA SER A 104 -5.52 -13.02 -35.85
C SER A 104 -5.95 -12.82 -34.39
N ALA A 105 -5.39 -13.58 -33.40
CA ALA A 105 -5.61 -13.39 -31.97
C ALA A 105 -5.15 -12.01 -31.50
N LEU A 106 -4.18 -11.39 -32.17
CA LEU A 106 -3.74 -10.04 -31.91
C LEU A 106 -4.84 -8.98 -32.12
N SER A 107 -5.93 -9.32 -32.79
CA SER A 107 -7.10 -8.43 -32.90
C SER A 107 -7.91 -8.32 -31.61
N LEU A 108 -7.66 -9.20 -30.64
CA LEU A 108 -8.37 -9.32 -29.35
C LEU A 108 -9.89 -9.50 -29.52
N ARG A 109 -10.35 -10.02 -30.68
CA ARG A 109 -11.76 -10.26 -31.00
C ARG A 109 -11.99 -11.71 -31.39
N PRO A 110 -12.63 -12.55 -30.56
CA PRO A 110 -12.84 -13.97 -30.87
C PRO A 110 -13.61 -14.22 -32.16
N ALA A 111 -14.56 -13.34 -32.49
CA ALA A 111 -15.32 -13.43 -33.74
C ALA A 111 -14.43 -13.31 -35.00
N LEU A 112 -13.46 -12.40 -34.98
CA LEU A 112 -12.51 -12.22 -36.09
C LEU A 112 -11.59 -13.43 -36.25
N ILE A 113 -11.18 -14.07 -35.15
CA ILE A 113 -10.39 -15.31 -35.20
C ILE A 113 -11.18 -16.40 -35.89
N SER A 114 -12.46 -16.59 -35.54
CA SER A 114 -13.31 -17.60 -36.15
C SER A 114 -13.55 -17.33 -37.63
N CYS A 115 -13.83 -16.08 -38.02
CA CYS A 115 -14.01 -15.69 -39.42
C CYS A 115 -12.72 -15.90 -40.22
N THR A 116 -11.56 -15.53 -39.67
CA THR A 116 -10.25 -15.72 -40.32
C THR A 116 -9.95 -17.20 -40.49
N ALA A 117 -10.25 -18.04 -39.51
CA ALA A 117 -10.04 -19.47 -39.58
C ALA A 117 -10.96 -20.16 -40.61
N ALA A 118 -12.23 -19.75 -40.70
CA ALA A 118 -13.17 -20.25 -41.70
C ALA A 118 -12.73 -19.89 -43.12
N LEU A 119 -12.32 -18.64 -43.34
CA LEU A 119 -11.77 -18.18 -44.61
C LEU A 119 -10.49 -18.94 -44.99
N ALA A 120 -9.56 -19.08 -44.00
CA ALA A 120 -8.32 -19.82 -44.18
C ALA A 120 -8.58 -21.28 -44.59
N PHE A 121 -9.56 -21.94 -43.95
CA PHE A 121 -9.92 -23.33 -44.30
C PHE A 121 -10.43 -23.45 -45.74
N VAL A 122 -11.35 -22.59 -46.15
CA VAL A 122 -11.91 -22.62 -47.53
C VAL A 122 -10.80 -22.44 -48.56
N LEU A 123 -9.94 -21.46 -48.37
CA LEU A 123 -8.86 -21.16 -49.33
C LEU A 123 -7.77 -22.25 -49.32
N LEU A 124 -7.41 -22.76 -48.14
CA LEU A 124 -6.47 -23.87 -48.02
C LEU A 124 -7.01 -25.17 -48.67
N ALA A 125 -8.30 -25.48 -48.47
CA ALA A 125 -8.94 -26.62 -49.09
C ALA A 125 -8.89 -26.51 -50.62
N ALA A 126 -9.21 -25.33 -51.19
CA ALA A 126 -9.13 -25.08 -52.64
C ALA A 126 -7.70 -25.32 -53.16
N LEU A 127 -6.67 -24.85 -52.43
CA LEU A 127 -5.28 -25.05 -52.79
C LEU A 127 -4.87 -26.53 -52.72
N GLN A 128 -5.27 -27.23 -51.66
CA GLN A 128 -4.99 -28.66 -51.47
C GLN A 128 -5.67 -29.55 -52.52
N PHE A 129 -6.90 -29.24 -52.93
CA PHE A 129 -7.56 -29.92 -54.06
C PHE A 129 -6.80 -29.74 -55.37
N ARG A 130 -6.36 -28.53 -55.67
CA ARG A 130 -5.57 -28.24 -56.87
C ARG A 130 -4.27 -29.06 -56.90
N THR A 131 -3.62 -29.23 -55.75
CA THR A 131 -2.35 -29.98 -55.61
C THR A 131 -2.53 -31.49 -55.47
N GLY A 132 -3.77 -32.00 -55.55
CA GLY A 132 -4.06 -33.43 -55.50
C GLY A 132 -3.99 -34.06 -54.12
N VAL A 133 -4.09 -33.25 -53.05
CA VAL A 133 -4.12 -33.76 -51.66
C VAL A 133 -5.40 -34.55 -51.41
N ALA A 134 -5.29 -35.75 -50.85
CA ALA A 134 -6.42 -36.60 -50.51
C ALA A 134 -7.38 -35.95 -49.50
N TRP A 135 -8.68 -36.27 -49.59
CA TRP A 135 -9.73 -35.75 -48.71
C TRP A 135 -9.39 -35.85 -47.20
N ALA A 136 -8.73 -36.91 -46.80
CA ALA A 136 -8.28 -37.08 -45.43
C ALA A 136 -7.29 -35.98 -45.00
N GLY A 137 -6.42 -35.53 -45.91
CA GLY A 137 -5.47 -34.44 -45.64
C GLY A 137 -6.18 -33.08 -45.51
N VAL A 138 -7.17 -32.83 -46.35
CA VAL A 138 -8.01 -31.62 -46.28
C VAL A 138 -8.80 -31.60 -44.97
N ALA A 139 -9.41 -32.70 -44.58
CA ALA A 139 -10.15 -32.80 -43.32
C ALA A 139 -9.21 -32.58 -42.10
N MET A 140 -8.02 -33.15 -42.10
CA MET A 140 -7.01 -32.97 -41.06
C MET A 140 -6.58 -31.48 -40.94
N SER A 141 -6.40 -30.83 -42.09
CA SER A 141 -6.08 -29.38 -42.13
C SER A 141 -7.20 -28.53 -41.49
N GLY A 142 -8.45 -28.89 -41.73
CA GLY A 142 -9.60 -28.26 -41.07
C GLY A 142 -9.61 -28.43 -39.57
N VAL A 143 -9.30 -29.63 -39.08
CA VAL A 143 -9.19 -29.90 -37.64
C VAL A 143 -8.08 -29.08 -37.02
N VAL A 144 -6.90 -29.00 -37.64
CA VAL A 144 -5.78 -28.20 -37.13
C VAL A 144 -6.12 -26.72 -37.05
N LEU A 145 -6.70 -26.15 -38.13
CA LEU A 145 -7.12 -24.74 -38.13
C LEU A 145 -8.19 -24.44 -37.08
N ALA A 146 -9.14 -25.35 -36.89
CA ALA A 146 -10.17 -25.22 -35.86
C ALA A 146 -9.57 -25.25 -34.45
N LEU A 147 -8.60 -26.15 -34.19
CA LEU A 147 -7.89 -26.22 -32.93
C LEU A 147 -7.09 -24.94 -32.66
N VAL A 148 -6.34 -24.44 -33.64
CA VAL A 148 -5.59 -23.18 -33.53
C VAL A 148 -6.52 -22.02 -33.23
N ALA A 149 -7.65 -21.92 -33.94
CA ALA A 149 -8.66 -20.88 -33.71
C ALA A 149 -9.26 -20.97 -32.30
N MET A 150 -9.60 -22.19 -31.86
CA MET A 150 -10.17 -22.43 -30.53
C MET A 150 -9.20 -22.02 -29.40
N VAL A 151 -7.94 -22.45 -29.50
CA VAL A 151 -6.90 -22.10 -28.53
C VAL A 151 -6.66 -20.59 -28.52
N SER A 152 -6.54 -19.98 -29.72
CA SER A 152 -6.35 -18.52 -29.84
C SER A 152 -7.51 -17.73 -29.24
N ALA A 153 -8.75 -18.15 -29.50
CA ALA A 153 -9.94 -17.51 -28.94
C ALA A 153 -10.07 -17.74 -27.42
N ALA A 154 -9.61 -18.89 -26.90
CA ALA A 154 -9.58 -19.17 -25.46
C ALA A 154 -8.56 -18.28 -24.74
N VAL A 155 -7.36 -18.11 -25.31
CA VAL A 155 -6.33 -17.23 -24.77
C VAL A 155 -6.81 -15.77 -24.73
N VAL A 156 -7.44 -15.28 -25.80
CA VAL A 156 -7.98 -13.92 -25.84
C VAL A 156 -9.04 -13.72 -24.75
N ARG A 157 -9.99 -14.66 -24.61
CA ARG A 157 -11.02 -14.59 -23.57
C ARG A 157 -10.47 -14.59 -22.16
N GLU A 158 -9.43 -15.39 -21.91
CA GLU A 158 -8.80 -15.42 -20.58
C GLU A 158 -8.03 -14.13 -20.30
N LEU A 159 -7.35 -13.58 -21.31
CA LEU A 159 -6.66 -12.29 -21.20
C LEU A 159 -7.64 -11.16 -20.86
N ASP A 160 -8.79 -11.10 -21.56
CA ASP A 160 -9.84 -10.12 -21.27
C ASP A 160 -10.37 -10.24 -19.84
N ARG A 161 -10.55 -11.48 -19.35
CA ARG A 161 -10.97 -11.71 -17.96
C ARG A 161 -9.94 -11.23 -16.94
N VAL A 162 -8.66 -11.49 -17.17
CA VAL A 162 -7.58 -11.07 -16.29
C VAL A 162 -7.49 -9.54 -16.27
N VAL A 163 -7.51 -8.90 -17.43
CA VAL A 163 -7.48 -7.43 -17.54
C VAL A 163 -8.69 -6.80 -16.83
N ALA A 164 -9.90 -7.34 -17.07
CA ALA A 164 -11.10 -6.83 -16.40
C ALA A 164 -11.01 -6.94 -14.87
N ARG A 165 -10.48 -8.06 -14.33
CA ARG A 165 -10.27 -8.23 -12.89
C ARG A 165 -9.25 -7.23 -12.33
N LEU A 166 -8.14 -7.01 -13.04
CA LEU A 166 -7.12 -6.04 -12.62
C LEU A 166 -7.68 -4.62 -12.57
N VAL A 167 -8.42 -4.20 -13.61
CA VAL A 167 -9.03 -2.86 -13.65
C VAL A 167 -10.04 -2.67 -12.50
N VAL A 168 -10.92 -3.65 -12.27
CA VAL A 168 -11.90 -3.56 -11.16
C VAL A 168 -11.21 -3.47 -9.81
N ASN A 169 -10.16 -4.27 -9.61
CA ASN A 169 -9.41 -4.26 -8.35
C ASN A 169 -8.68 -2.92 -8.13
N GLU A 170 -8.10 -2.35 -9.17
CA GLU A 170 -7.40 -1.06 -9.11
C GLU A 170 -8.36 0.11 -8.80
N VAL A 171 -9.53 0.14 -9.44
CA VAL A 171 -10.58 1.14 -9.16
C VAL A 171 -11.07 1.02 -7.72
N SER A 172 -11.33 -0.21 -7.23
CA SER A 172 -11.77 -0.44 -5.86
C SER A 172 -10.72 0.00 -4.82
N HIS A 173 -9.44 -0.25 -5.07
CA HIS A 173 -8.35 0.23 -4.21
C HIS A 173 -8.23 1.76 -4.20
N GLU A 174 -8.41 2.40 -5.34
CA GLU A 174 -8.38 3.88 -5.45
C GLU A 174 -9.54 4.53 -4.70
N GLU A 175 -10.75 3.99 -4.84
CA GLU A 175 -11.93 4.46 -4.09
C GLU A 175 -11.76 4.29 -2.58
N LEU A 176 -11.24 3.16 -2.12
CA LEU A 176 -10.96 2.92 -0.72
C LEU A 176 -9.92 3.90 -0.17
N ARG A 177 -8.84 4.15 -0.91
CA ARG A 177 -7.82 5.14 -0.53
C ARG A 177 -8.38 6.55 -0.46
N ARG A 178 -9.24 6.94 -1.40
CA ARG A 178 -9.90 8.26 -1.38
C ARG A 178 -10.81 8.40 -0.17
N ALA A 179 -11.67 7.43 0.10
CA ALA A 179 -12.54 7.45 1.26
C ALA A 179 -11.76 7.50 2.59
N GLN A 180 -10.65 6.78 2.70
CA GLN A 180 -9.76 6.86 3.85
C GLN A 180 -9.13 8.26 3.99
N SER A 181 -8.60 8.83 2.91
CA SER A 181 -7.98 10.16 2.91
C SER A 181 -9.00 11.26 3.25
N GLU A 182 -10.23 11.16 2.76
CA GLU A 182 -11.31 12.11 3.10
C GLU A 182 -11.71 12.01 4.57
N ALA A 183 -11.90 10.80 5.11
CA ALA A 183 -12.21 10.58 6.52
C ALA A 183 -11.11 11.12 7.44
N GLU A 184 -9.84 10.94 7.08
CA GLU A 184 -8.70 11.47 7.81
C GLU A 184 -8.63 13.01 7.76
N THR A 185 -8.89 13.61 6.61
CA THR A 185 -8.91 15.06 6.45
C THR A 185 -10.03 15.68 7.27
N LEU A 186 -11.22 15.09 7.24
CA LEU A 186 -12.36 15.52 8.06
C LEU A 186 -12.05 15.39 9.55
N THR A 187 -11.43 14.29 9.98
CA THR A 187 -11.00 14.10 11.37
C THR A 187 -10.02 15.20 11.80
N HIS A 188 -9.03 15.53 10.96
CA HIS A 188 -8.06 16.57 11.26
C HIS A 188 -8.71 17.97 11.36
N LEU A 189 -9.60 18.31 10.45
CA LEU A 189 -10.33 19.59 10.46
C LEU A 189 -11.24 19.71 11.68
N LEU A 190 -12.07 18.69 11.96
CA LEU A 190 -12.97 18.68 13.10
C LEU A 190 -12.22 18.83 14.42
N VAL A 191 -11.11 18.15 14.58
CA VAL A 191 -10.30 18.23 15.79
C VAL A 191 -9.63 19.59 15.95
N HIS A 192 -9.11 20.16 14.86
CA HIS A 192 -8.55 21.51 14.86
C HIS A 192 -9.61 22.56 15.28
N ASP A 193 -10.80 22.47 14.70
CA ASP A 193 -11.87 23.44 14.95
C ASP A 193 -12.51 23.27 16.34
N MET A 194 -12.42 22.11 16.96
CA MET A 194 -12.86 21.89 18.34
C MET A 194 -11.91 22.46 19.38
N LYS A 195 -10.61 22.58 19.09
CA LYS A 195 -9.61 23.05 20.04
C LYS A 195 -9.85 24.49 20.50
N GLY A 196 -10.22 25.37 19.59
CA GLY A 196 -10.48 26.80 19.88
C GLY A 196 -11.64 26.99 20.85
N PRO A 197 -12.87 26.51 20.53
CA PRO A 197 -14.02 26.59 21.45
C PRO A 197 -13.79 25.96 22.81
N LEU A 198 -13.10 24.80 22.87
CA LEU A 198 -12.78 24.15 24.14
C LEU A 198 -11.85 24.99 25.00
N THR A 199 -10.82 25.60 24.40
CA THR A 199 -9.91 26.50 25.10
C THR A 199 -10.67 27.72 25.66
N GLY A 200 -11.61 28.28 24.89
CA GLY A 200 -12.47 29.37 25.35
C GLY A 200 -13.38 28.98 26.52
N LEU A 201 -14.04 27.83 26.43
CA LEU A 201 -14.90 27.31 27.53
C LEU A 201 -14.12 27.07 28.81
N ILE A 202 -12.92 26.49 28.71
CA ILE A 202 -12.02 26.25 29.88
C ILE A 202 -11.63 27.60 30.50
N GLY A 203 -11.19 28.55 29.70
CA GLY A 203 -10.79 29.89 30.18
C GLY A 203 -11.95 30.63 30.88
N LEU A 204 -13.17 30.55 30.35
CA LEU A 204 -14.36 31.12 30.99
C LEU A 204 -14.65 30.42 32.32
N ALA A 205 -14.56 29.09 32.37
CA ALA A 205 -14.76 28.33 33.59
C ALA A 205 -13.72 28.68 34.67
N GLU A 206 -12.45 28.87 34.30
CA GLU A 206 -11.37 29.32 35.21
C GLU A 206 -11.66 30.69 35.83
N VAL A 207 -12.06 31.66 34.98
CA VAL A 207 -12.40 33.02 35.44
C VAL A 207 -13.57 32.99 36.42
N VAL A 208 -14.66 32.28 36.05
CA VAL A 208 -15.86 32.16 36.91
C VAL A 208 -15.53 31.42 38.20
N ALA A 209 -14.71 30.34 38.15
CA ALA A 209 -14.29 29.60 39.36
C ALA A 209 -13.45 30.43 40.29
N SER A 210 -12.69 31.42 39.80
CA SER A 210 -11.89 32.32 40.63
C SER A 210 -12.74 33.32 41.43
N GLU A 211 -13.93 33.71 40.94
CA GLU A 211 -14.81 34.68 41.54
C GLU A 211 -15.87 34.05 42.47
N LEU A 212 -16.12 32.74 42.33
CA LEU A 212 -17.15 32.01 43.10
C LEU A 212 -16.56 31.37 44.40
N LYS A 213 -17.45 31.16 45.36
CA LYS A 213 -17.14 30.44 46.61
C LYS A 213 -18.18 29.36 46.92
N GLY A 214 -17.77 28.33 47.68
CA GLY A 214 -18.69 27.25 48.10
C GLY A 214 -18.99 26.21 47.02
N ALA A 215 -20.19 25.65 47.06
CA ALA A 215 -20.62 24.54 46.15
C ALA A 215 -20.54 24.91 44.69
N LEU A 216 -20.94 26.13 44.31
CA LEU A 216 -20.91 26.62 42.93
C LEU A 216 -19.49 26.65 42.35
N GLN A 217 -18.50 27.00 43.19
CA GLN A 217 -17.07 26.95 42.79
C GLN A 217 -16.65 25.51 42.46
N ALA A 218 -17.11 24.54 43.24
CA ALA A 218 -16.80 23.13 43.00
C ALA A 218 -17.40 22.64 41.68
N ASP A 219 -18.64 23.04 41.38
CA ASP A 219 -19.30 22.67 40.12
C ASP A 219 -18.61 23.28 38.90
N VAL A 220 -18.22 24.55 38.97
CA VAL A 220 -17.48 25.21 37.88
C VAL A 220 -16.09 24.60 37.68
N LYS A 221 -15.37 24.27 38.75
CA LYS A 221 -14.09 23.52 38.67
C LYS A 221 -14.28 22.15 38.02
N MET A 222 -15.42 21.49 38.26
CA MET A 222 -15.72 20.23 37.59
C MET A 222 -15.94 20.43 36.08
N ILE A 223 -16.61 21.50 35.67
CA ILE A 223 -16.77 21.86 34.24
C ILE A 223 -15.41 22.12 33.58
N GLU A 224 -14.55 22.91 34.23
CA GLU A 224 -13.18 23.17 33.80
C GLU A 224 -12.40 21.86 33.60
N GLN A 225 -12.47 20.95 34.57
CA GLN A 225 -11.79 19.65 34.52
C GLN A 225 -12.30 18.79 33.38
N GLN A 226 -13.60 18.75 33.12
CA GLN A 226 -14.18 18.02 31.98
C GLN A 226 -13.74 18.65 30.65
N GLY A 227 -13.70 19.99 30.57
CA GLY A 227 -13.19 20.71 29.39
C GLY A 227 -11.75 20.35 29.06
N ARG A 228 -10.86 20.41 30.06
CA ARG A 228 -9.43 20.00 29.93
C ARG A 228 -9.28 18.54 29.48
N ARG A 229 -10.13 17.66 30.04
CA ARG A 229 -10.13 16.25 29.67
C ARG A 229 -10.52 16.05 28.19
N LEU A 230 -11.55 16.75 27.72
CA LEU A 230 -11.99 16.70 26.35
C LEU A 230 -10.92 17.27 25.41
N GLN A 231 -10.23 18.36 25.81
CA GLN A 231 -9.12 18.93 25.06
C GLN A 231 -7.96 17.93 24.92
N ALA A 232 -7.63 17.18 25.98
CA ALA A 232 -6.62 16.13 25.94
C ALA A 232 -7.01 15.00 24.98
N MET A 233 -8.27 14.52 25.03
CA MET A 233 -8.76 13.49 24.10
C MET A 233 -8.70 13.92 22.63
N VAL A 234 -9.07 15.17 22.36
CA VAL A 234 -8.97 15.77 21.01
C VAL A 234 -7.50 15.82 20.57
N GLY A 235 -6.59 16.19 21.49
CA GLY A 235 -5.15 16.17 21.24
C GLY A 235 -4.59 14.78 20.94
N ASP A 236 -5.07 13.76 21.64
CA ASP A 236 -4.67 12.35 21.42
C ASP A 236 -5.15 11.84 20.05
N LEU A 237 -6.38 12.17 19.66
CA LEU A 237 -6.90 11.84 18.33
C LEU A 237 -6.03 12.42 17.21
N LEU A 238 -5.62 13.69 17.33
CA LEU A 238 -4.70 14.32 16.37
C LEU A 238 -3.33 13.63 16.34
N ALA A 239 -2.77 13.33 17.51
CA ALA A 239 -1.49 12.67 17.61
C ALA A 239 -1.54 11.28 16.96
N ILE A 240 -2.60 10.50 17.22
CA ILE A 240 -2.84 9.20 16.59
C ILE A 240 -2.93 9.34 15.07
N ALA A 241 -3.77 10.27 14.57
CA ALA A 241 -3.95 10.47 13.13
C ALA A 241 -2.65 10.89 12.40
N ARG A 242 -1.75 11.62 13.08
CA ARG A 242 -0.42 11.97 12.55
C ARG A 242 0.53 10.77 12.56
N LEU A 243 0.59 10.03 13.67
CA LEU A 243 1.46 8.86 13.83
C LEU A 243 1.07 7.71 12.89
N GLU A 244 -0.23 7.46 12.69
CA GLU A 244 -0.72 6.47 11.72
C GLU A 244 -0.28 6.78 10.27
N ARG A 245 -0.02 8.06 9.96
CA ARG A 245 0.52 8.52 8.66
C ARG A 245 2.05 8.62 8.60
N GLY A 246 2.74 8.29 9.69
CA GLY A 246 4.19 8.47 9.78
C GLY A 246 4.64 9.93 9.82
N VAL A 247 3.72 10.87 10.12
CA VAL A 247 4.03 12.30 10.24
C VAL A 247 4.41 12.61 11.68
N LEU A 248 5.68 12.91 11.91
CA LEU A 248 6.20 13.31 13.20
C LEU A 248 6.09 14.83 13.38
N SER A 249 5.61 15.27 14.55
CA SER A 249 5.30 16.70 14.80
C SER A 249 6.56 17.59 14.90
N SER A 250 7.71 17.00 15.20
CA SER A 250 8.98 17.71 15.39
C SER A 250 10.16 16.79 15.04
N ALA A 251 11.32 17.36 14.77
CA ALA A 251 12.56 16.59 14.71
C ALA A 251 12.90 16.00 16.09
N PRO A 252 13.58 14.84 16.13
CA PRO A 252 14.07 14.30 17.40
C PRO A 252 15.14 15.22 17.98
N GLU A 253 15.13 15.38 19.32
CA GLU A 253 16.06 16.21 20.07
C GLU A 253 16.66 15.43 21.23
N THR A 254 17.79 15.89 21.77
CA THR A 254 18.36 15.32 22.98
C THR A 254 17.52 15.69 24.20
N VAL A 255 16.88 14.72 24.83
CA VAL A 255 16.00 14.86 25.98
C VAL A 255 16.72 14.40 27.25
N ASP A 256 16.80 15.25 28.26
CA ASP A 256 17.17 14.88 29.59
C ASP A 256 16.00 14.18 30.30
N LEU A 257 16.12 12.86 30.47
CA LEU A 257 15.05 12.03 31.02
C LEU A 257 14.87 12.21 32.51
N TRP A 258 15.94 12.56 33.26
CA TRP A 258 15.82 12.87 34.67
C TRP A 258 14.99 14.14 34.90
N ALA A 259 15.31 15.21 34.17
CA ALA A 259 14.55 16.45 34.22
C ALA A 259 13.09 16.27 33.79
N LEU A 260 12.86 15.55 32.70
CA LEU A 260 11.53 15.27 32.16
C LEU A 260 10.67 14.50 33.19
N LEU A 261 11.16 13.35 33.69
CA LEU A 261 10.36 12.48 34.53
C LEU A 261 10.21 13.06 35.97
N THR A 262 11.17 13.80 36.47
CA THR A 262 11.05 14.52 37.75
C THR A 262 9.99 15.62 37.64
N SER A 263 10.01 16.41 36.57
CA SER A 263 8.98 17.42 36.30
C SER A 263 7.60 16.80 36.20
N LEU A 264 7.47 15.68 35.48
CA LEU A 264 6.22 14.94 35.34
C LEU A 264 5.69 14.43 36.69
N ALA A 265 6.53 13.77 37.48
CA ALA A 265 6.17 13.27 38.81
C ALA A 265 5.68 14.42 39.70
N ASN A 266 6.37 15.58 39.70
CA ASN A 266 5.95 16.75 40.43
C ASN A 266 4.61 17.33 39.98
N ALA A 267 4.37 17.37 38.66
CA ALA A 267 3.09 17.82 38.07
C ALA A 267 1.90 16.95 38.53
N TYR A 268 2.11 15.65 38.64
CA TYR A 268 1.06 14.71 39.07
C TYR A 268 1.04 14.45 40.59
N ALA A 269 1.95 15.02 41.38
CA ALA A 269 2.03 14.76 42.81
C ALA A 269 0.76 15.13 43.61
N VAL A 270 0.07 16.21 43.21
CA VAL A 270 -1.21 16.62 43.83
C VAL A 270 -2.29 15.62 43.50
N SER A 271 -2.43 15.22 42.23
CA SER A 271 -3.38 14.24 41.78
C SER A 271 -3.18 12.87 42.40
N ALA A 272 -1.91 12.44 42.58
CA ALA A 272 -1.58 11.20 43.27
C ALA A 272 -1.99 11.25 44.74
N ARG A 273 -1.74 12.35 45.45
CA ARG A 273 -2.21 12.53 46.82
C ARG A 273 -3.73 12.50 46.97
N HIS A 274 -4.46 13.10 46.03
CA HIS A 274 -5.92 13.01 46.02
C HIS A 274 -6.43 11.58 45.77
N ALA A 275 -5.69 10.79 45.02
CA ALA A 275 -5.97 9.34 44.84
C ALA A 275 -5.48 8.50 46.05
N GLY A 276 -4.90 9.13 47.10
CA GLY A 276 -4.31 8.45 48.25
C GLY A 276 -3.02 7.72 47.93
N ALA A 277 -2.29 8.10 46.91
CA ALA A 277 -1.08 7.44 46.41
C ALA A 277 0.12 8.39 46.40
N GLN A 278 1.32 7.82 46.22
CA GLN A 278 2.58 8.57 46.01
C GLN A 278 3.06 8.30 44.59
N ILE A 279 3.62 9.34 43.95
CA ILE A 279 4.31 9.21 42.65
C ILE A 279 5.77 9.58 42.78
N THR A 280 6.67 8.78 42.22
CA THR A 280 8.12 8.97 42.23
C THR A 280 8.73 8.80 40.85
N ALA A 281 9.86 9.43 40.60
CA ALA A 281 10.68 9.23 39.42
C ALA A 281 11.92 8.40 39.76
N ALA A 282 12.18 7.35 38.99
CA ALA A 282 13.36 6.49 39.12
C ALA A 282 14.11 6.51 37.77
N VAL A 283 15.16 7.34 37.71
CA VAL A 283 15.92 7.57 36.46
C VAL A 283 17.39 7.49 36.73
N ASP A 284 18.15 6.84 35.87
CA ASP A 284 19.61 6.85 35.92
C ASP A 284 20.14 8.28 35.78
N ALA A 285 21.12 8.61 36.62
CA ALA A 285 21.70 9.96 36.64
C ALA A 285 22.32 10.32 35.27
N GLY A 286 22.01 11.51 34.78
CA GLY A 286 22.53 12.02 33.51
C GLY A 286 22.05 11.27 32.26
N LEU A 287 20.98 10.49 32.35
CA LEU A 287 20.43 9.75 31.22
C LEU A 287 19.77 10.69 30.21
N CYS A 288 20.35 10.80 29.04
CA CYS A 288 19.83 11.58 27.92
C CYS A 288 19.63 10.67 26.69
N ALA A 289 18.61 10.91 25.90
CA ALA A 289 18.35 10.15 24.67
C ALA A 289 17.81 11.07 23.56
N THR A 290 18.06 10.69 22.33
CA THR A 290 17.51 11.38 21.15
C THR A 290 16.09 10.91 20.89
N LEU A 291 15.11 11.78 21.17
CA LEU A 291 13.69 11.44 21.20
C LEU A 291 12.83 12.59 20.66
N HIS A 292 11.61 12.26 20.25
CA HIS A 292 10.57 13.27 20.03
C HIS A 292 9.93 13.67 21.37
N ARG A 293 10.44 14.73 22.01
CA ARG A 293 10.07 15.18 23.36
C ARG A 293 8.56 15.21 23.60
N GLU A 294 7.80 15.86 22.72
CA GLU A 294 6.34 15.97 22.87
C GLU A 294 5.65 14.61 22.90
N MET A 295 6.10 13.67 22.07
CA MET A 295 5.52 12.32 22.01
C MET A 295 5.83 11.52 23.26
N VAL A 296 7.07 11.61 23.77
CA VAL A 296 7.47 10.94 25.00
C VAL A 296 6.75 11.54 26.20
N HIS A 297 6.51 12.85 26.22
CA HIS A 297 5.70 13.48 27.27
C HIS A 297 4.28 12.92 27.27
N ARG A 298 3.61 12.88 26.09
CA ARG A 298 2.28 12.28 25.93
C ARG A 298 2.22 10.80 26.27
N PHE A 299 3.26 10.06 25.96
CA PHE A 299 3.40 8.66 26.34
C PHE A 299 3.32 8.49 27.86
N PHE A 300 4.11 9.27 28.61
CA PHE A 300 4.09 9.22 30.08
C PHE A 300 2.78 9.76 30.66
N ASP A 301 2.23 10.84 30.13
CA ASP A 301 0.94 11.38 30.57
C ASP A 301 -0.15 10.30 30.51
N ASN A 302 -0.26 9.59 29.38
CA ASN A 302 -1.26 8.54 29.20
C ASN A 302 -1.06 7.37 30.16
N LEU A 303 0.18 6.96 30.42
CA LEU A 303 0.47 5.87 31.36
C LEU A 303 0.28 6.29 32.81
N VAL A 304 0.65 7.53 33.19
CA VAL A 304 0.46 8.05 34.55
C VAL A 304 -1.03 8.26 34.86
N LEU A 305 -1.80 8.79 33.91
CA LEU A 305 -3.24 8.91 34.07
C LEU A 305 -3.89 7.53 34.24
N ASN A 306 -3.47 6.54 33.47
CA ASN A 306 -3.91 5.17 33.62
C ASN A 306 -3.52 4.61 35.02
N ALA A 307 -2.29 4.86 35.48
CA ALA A 307 -1.85 4.44 36.80
C ALA A 307 -2.68 5.08 37.94
N LEU A 308 -3.01 6.38 37.82
CA LEU A 308 -3.87 7.10 38.76
C LEU A 308 -5.30 6.55 38.84
N ASP A 309 -5.82 6.08 37.69
CA ASP A 309 -7.15 5.50 37.61
C ASP A 309 -7.27 4.15 38.35
N PHE A 310 -6.19 3.38 38.43
CA PHE A 310 -6.16 2.02 38.97
C PHE A 310 -5.38 1.87 40.27
N VAL A 311 -4.67 2.90 40.73
CA VAL A 311 -3.97 2.85 42.01
C VAL A 311 -4.97 2.82 43.19
N ARG A 312 -4.68 2.05 44.24
CA ARG A 312 -5.46 2.03 45.46
C ARG A 312 -4.93 3.04 46.50
N PRO A 313 -5.77 3.50 47.44
CA PRO A 313 -5.30 4.31 48.55
C PRO A 313 -4.15 3.61 49.30
N GLY A 314 -3.11 4.36 49.65
CA GLY A 314 -1.85 3.84 50.21
C GLY A 314 -0.90 3.27 49.14
N GLY A 315 -1.26 3.34 47.88
CA GLY A 315 -0.47 2.80 46.77
C GLY A 315 0.65 3.72 46.30
N ARG A 316 1.43 3.20 45.34
CA ARG A 316 2.57 3.89 44.72
C ARG A 316 2.48 3.86 43.21
N ILE A 317 2.95 4.93 42.57
CA ILE A 317 3.16 5.05 41.14
C ILE A 317 4.63 5.38 40.94
N GLU A 318 5.28 4.75 39.97
CA GLU A 318 6.66 5.03 39.62
C GLU A 318 6.78 5.25 38.11
N VAL A 319 7.41 6.36 37.72
CA VAL A 319 7.86 6.62 36.36
C VAL A 319 9.35 6.39 36.29
N ALA A 320 9.81 5.53 35.38
CA ALA A 320 11.19 5.11 35.35
C ALA A 320 11.79 5.19 33.94
N ALA A 321 13.09 5.48 33.89
CA ALA A 321 13.88 5.37 32.68
C ALA A 321 15.28 4.85 33.02
N CYS A 322 15.74 3.85 32.27
CA CYS A 322 17.09 3.31 32.40
C CYS A 322 17.61 2.86 31.03
N GLN A 323 18.91 2.61 30.97
CA GLN A 323 19.55 2.02 29.81
C GLN A 323 19.81 0.53 30.03
N GLU A 324 19.32 -0.34 29.15
CA GLU A 324 19.66 -1.75 29.12
C GLU A 324 20.37 -2.08 27.78
N GLY A 325 21.69 -2.26 27.83
CA GLY A 325 22.49 -2.50 26.61
C GLY A 325 22.41 -1.29 25.67
N THR A 326 21.88 -1.49 24.47
CA THR A 326 21.68 -0.47 23.44
C THR A 326 20.26 0.11 23.44
N GLU A 327 19.39 -0.32 24.35
CA GLU A 327 18.00 0.10 24.39
C GLU A 327 17.75 1.06 25.55
N LEU A 328 16.91 2.06 25.31
CA LEU A 328 16.29 2.87 26.34
C LEU A 328 15.04 2.16 26.82
N ILE A 329 14.94 1.95 28.12
CA ILE A 329 13.77 1.39 28.78
C ILE A 329 13.01 2.50 29.46
N LEU A 330 11.74 2.67 29.06
CA LEU A 330 10.79 3.59 29.71
C LEU A 330 9.71 2.75 30.40
N ALA A 331 9.43 3.01 31.65
CA ALA A 331 8.44 2.26 32.41
C ALA A 331 7.53 3.15 33.25
N VAL A 332 6.28 2.72 33.39
CA VAL A 332 5.35 3.24 34.40
C VAL A 332 4.76 2.06 35.15
N ARG A 333 4.88 2.12 36.48
CA ARG A 333 4.46 1.05 37.38
C ARG A 333 3.47 1.59 38.38
N ASN A 334 2.46 0.79 38.74
CA ASN A 334 1.58 1.13 39.86
C ASN A 334 1.20 -0.10 40.70
N THR A 335 1.01 0.15 41.98
CA THR A 335 0.34 -0.80 42.90
C THR A 335 -1.15 -0.54 42.83
N GLY A 336 -1.97 -1.57 42.71
CA GLY A 336 -3.43 -1.40 42.63
C GLY A 336 -4.11 -2.61 42.06
N ASP A 337 -5.05 -2.38 41.15
CA ASP A 337 -5.73 -3.49 40.49
C ASP A 337 -4.92 -3.98 39.29
N PRO A 338 -4.61 -5.29 39.22
CA PRO A 338 -3.88 -5.84 38.08
C PRO A 338 -4.80 -5.86 36.82
N VAL A 339 -4.16 -5.82 35.66
CA VAL A 339 -4.88 -5.97 34.39
C VAL A 339 -5.40 -7.39 34.24
N PRO A 340 -6.73 -7.60 34.06
CA PRO A 340 -7.30 -8.92 33.84
C PRO A 340 -6.67 -9.65 32.64
N MET A 341 -6.49 -10.97 32.73
CA MET A 341 -5.84 -11.77 31.69
C MET A 341 -6.52 -11.63 30.32
N GLU A 342 -7.87 -11.57 30.32
CA GLU A 342 -8.66 -11.46 29.09
C GLU A 342 -8.47 -10.12 28.38
N ALA A 343 -8.10 -9.06 29.13
CA ALA A 343 -7.86 -7.73 28.57
C ALA A 343 -6.43 -7.57 28.00
N ARG A 344 -5.46 -8.34 28.48
CA ARG A 344 -4.01 -8.16 28.17
C ARG A 344 -3.72 -8.21 26.67
N ALA A 345 -4.33 -9.13 25.93
CA ALA A 345 -4.12 -9.30 24.49
C ALA A 345 -4.61 -8.12 23.63
N ARG A 346 -5.49 -7.28 24.18
CA ARG A 346 -6.12 -6.16 23.45
C ARG A 346 -5.75 -4.79 24.00
N LEU A 347 -4.94 -4.70 25.03
CA LEU A 347 -4.63 -3.43 25.74
C LEU A 347 -4.19 -2.31 24.83
N PHE A 348 -3.36 -2.63 23.83
CA PHE A 348 -2.77 -1.67 22.92
C PHE A 348 -3.50 -1.58 21.58
N GLN A 349 -4.71 -2.12 21.48
CA GLN A 349 -5.53 -1.98 20.28
C GLN A 349 -6.36 -0.69 20.32
N LYS A 350 -6.66 -0.13 19.16
CA LYS A 350 -7.48 1.09 19.03
C LYS A 350 -8.89 0.85 19.58
N GLY A 351 -9.32 1.68 20.53
CA GLY A 351 -10.63 1.57 21.13
C GLY A 351 -10.79 0.44 22.17
N ALA A 352 -9.70 -0.13 22.67
CA ALA A 352 -9.75 -1.14 23.73
C ALA A 352 -10.19 -0.50 25.06
N VAL A 353 -11.45 -0.67 25.41
CA VAL A 353 -12.04 -0.21 26.68
C VAL A 353 -12.30 -1.40 27.58
N GLN A 354 -11.82 -1.36 28.82
CA GLN A 354 -12.14 -2.36 29.84
C GLN A 354 -13.60 -2.22 30.27
N ARG A 355 -14.45 -3.23 30.04
CA ARG A 355 -15.81 -3.26 30.53
C ARG A 355 -15.78 -3.45 32.08
N GLY A 356 -16.41 -2.53 32.81
CA GLY A 356 -16.60 -2.67 34.27
C GLY A 356 -15.79 -1.75 35.15
N THR A 357 -14.89 -0.91 34.63
CA THR A 357 -14.22 0.12 35.42
C THR A 357 -15.12 1.32 35.70
N ARG A 358 -14.94 1.96 36.84
CA ARG A 358 -15.68 3.17 37.28
C ARG A 358 -15.59 4.35 36.31
N GLN A 359 -14.70 4.27 35.33
CA GLN A 359 -14.47 5.32 34.33
C GLN A 359 -15.13 5.02 32.99
N LYS A 360 -16.36 5.46 32.87
CA LYS A 360 -17.19 5.37 31.64
C LYS A 360 -16.72 6.29 30.50
N HIS A 361 -15.56 6.96 30.59
CA HIS A 361 -15.23 8.10 29.72
C HIS A 361 -13.90 7.98 28.94
N ASN A 362 -13.15 6.88 29.06
CA ASN A 362 -11.93 6.70 28.27
C ASN A 362 -12.24 6.02 26.95
N LEU A 363 -11.92 6.67 25.83
CA LEU A 363 -12.13 6.16 24.47
C LEU A 363 -11.23 4.94 24.12
N GLY A 364 -10.38 4.48 25.05
CA GLY A 364 -9.45 3.39 24.80
C GLY A 364 -8.33 3.77 23.82
N LEU A 365 -8.00 5.06 23.73
CA LEU A 365 -7.00 5.59 22.78
C LEU A 365 -5.62 5.78 23.41
N GLY A 366 -5.52 6.01 24.73
CA GLY A 366 -4.26 6.34 25.40
C GLY A 366 -3.18 5.27 25.28
N LEU A 367 -3.51 4.00 25.57
CA LEU A 367 -2.54 2.90 25.39
C LEU A 367 -2.20 2.62 23.92
N TYR A 368 -3.17 2.82 23.03
CA TYR A 368 -2.91 2.74 21.59
C TYR A 368 -1.93 3.84 21.14
N LEU A 369 -2.09 5.07 21.64
CA LEU A 369 -1.15 6.16 21.39
C LEU A 369 0.26 5.80 21.94
N CYS A 370 0.36 5.22 23.14
CA CYS A 370 1.63 4.76 23.68
C CYS A 370 2.33 3.74 22.76
N ARG A 371 1.55 2.81 22.18
CA ARG A 371 2.08 1.87 21.18
C ARG A 371 2.59 2.58 19.93
N LEU A 372 1.84 3.52 19.40
CA LEU A 372 2.25 4.28 18.20
C LEU A 372 3.52 5.10 18.48
N VAL A 373 3.63 5.70 19.66
CA VAL A 373 4.86 6.42 20.06
C VAL A 373 6.06 5.48 20.15
N ALA A 374 5.91 4.30 20.73
CA ALA A 374 6.98 3.31 20.78
C ALA A 374 7.40 2.88 19.35
N VAL A 375 6.44 2.59 18.48
CA VAL A 375 6.70 2.22 17.07
C VAL A 375 7.37 3.37 16.30
N ALA A 376 6.99 4.62 16.54
CA ALA A 376 7.60 5.79 15.90
C ALA A 376 9.08 6.00 16.31
N HIS A 377 9.52 5.34 17.38
CA HIS A 377 10.91 5.26 17.82
C HIS A 377 11.52 3.87 17.54
N ASP A 378 10.99 3.12 16.57
CA ASP A 378 11.43 1.77 16.18
C ASP A 378 11.40 0.75 17.33
N GLY A 379 10.60 1.02 18.35
CA GLY A 379 10.52 0.24 19.58
C GLY A 379 9.20 -0.51 19.75
N SER A 380 8.99 -0.97 20.99
CA SER A 380 7.80 -1.70 21.39
C SER A 380 7.37 -1.35 22.81
N ILE A 381 6.09 -1.58 23.12
CA ILE A 381 5.54 -1.49 24.48
C ILE A 381 4.87 -2.78 24.87
N ALA A 382 5.02 -3.20 26.12
CA ALA A 382 4.41 -4.39 26.67
C ALA A 382 3.96 -4.18 28.12
N LEU A 383 3.00 -4.99 28.56
CA LEU A 383 2.68 -5.19 29.97
C LEU A 383 3.60 -6.28 30.52
N ARG A 384 4.25 -6.04 31.66
CA ARG A 384 5.08 -7.01 32.35
C ARG A 384 4.59 -7.25 33.76
N ASP A 385 4.76 -8.47 34.24
CA ASP A 385 4.53 -8.83 35.64
C ASP A 385 5.85 -8.64 36.40
N GLU A 386 5.89 -7.71 37.34
CA GLU A 386 7.05 -7.43 38.18
C GLU A 386 6.70 -7.59 39.67
N PRO A 387 7.55 -8.25 40.47
CA PRO A 387 7.31 -8.42 41.90
C PRO A 387 7.14 -7.08 42.62
N GLY A 388 6.09 -6.96 43.43
CA GLY A 388 5.77 -5.75 44.16
C GLY A 388 4.98 -4.67 43.40
N TRP A 389 4.66 -4.90 42.13
CA TRP A 389 3.85 -4.05 41.29
C TRP A 389 2.64 -4.82 40.72
N ALA A 390 1.47 -4.19 40.69
CA ALA A 390 0.27 -4.81 40.14
C ALA A 390 0.21 -4.66 38.60
N THR A 391 0.74 -3.56 38.11
CA THR A 391 0.79 -3.26 36.66
C THR A 391 2.13 -2.57 36.35
N THR A 392 2.84 -3.07 35.35
CA THR A 392 4.05 -2.45 34.82
C THR A 392 3.95 -2.36 33.28
N PHE A 393 3.86 -1.17 32.75
CA PHE A 393 4.02 -0.90 31.32
C PHE A 393 5.47 -0.58 31.03
N VAL A 394 6.07 -1.27 30.07
CA VAL A 394 7.47 -1.12 29.68
C VAL A 394 7.57 -0.89 28.20
N ALA A 395 8.15 0.22 27.78
CA ALA A 395 8.60 0.45 26.41
C ALA A 395 10.10 0.22 26.28
N ARG A 396 10.51 -0.42 25.17
CA ARG A 396 11.90 -0.63 24.76
C ARG A 396 12.13 0.11 23.47
N LEU A 397 13.04 1.07 23.48
CA LEU A 397 13.33 1.93 22.34
C LEU A 397 14.80 1.79 21.95
N PRO A 398 15.13 1.35 20.72
CA PRO A 398 16.50 1.23 20.21
C PRO A 398 17.01 2.61 19.78
N VAL A 399 17.16 3.53 20.73
CA VAL A 399 17.57 4.92 20.46
C VAL A 399 18.97 5.18 21.00
N GLU A 400 19.66 6.16 20.39
CA GLU A 400 20.95 6.58 20.88
C GLU A 400 20.81 7.19 22.28
N VAL A 401 21.44 6.54 23.27
CA VAL A 401 21.45 6.95 24.67
C VAL A 401 22.82 7.54 25.01
N ARG A 402 22.83 8.69 25.64
CA ARG A 402 24.07 9.35 26.15
C ARG A 402 23.94 9.58 27.62
N ARG A 403 25.03 9.34 28.37
CA ARG A 403 25.15 9.76 29.75
C ARG A 403 25.94 11.05 29.79
N VAL A 404 25.31 12.13 30.22
CA VAL A 404 25.99 13.41 30.52
C VAL A 404 26.47 13.35 31.94
N VAL A 405 27.77 13.25 32.11
CA VAL A 405 28.40 13.39 33.44
C VAL A 405 28.39 14.87 33.80
N PHE A 406 27.48 15.30 34.67
CA PHE A 406 27.56 16.63 35.27
C PHE A 406 28.72 16.62 36.26
N ASP A 407 29.85 17.18 35.86
CA ASP A 407 30.96 17.41 36.75
C ASP A 407 30.56 18.53 37.75
N LEU A 408 29.99 18.13 38.89
CA LEU A 408 29.71 19.00 40.01
C LEU A 408 31.05 19.33 40.67
N GLN A 409 31.88 20.18 40.03
CA GLN A 409 32.95 20.82 40.78
C GLN A 409 32.33 21.74 41.84
N PRO A 410 32.54 21.49 43.13
CA PRO A 410 32.13 22.45 44.13
C PRO A 410 32.89 23.74 43.88
N ALA A 411 32.18 24.85 43.72
CA ALA A 411 32.74 26.17 43.68
C ALA A 411 33.43 26.41 45.06
N ILE A 412 34.68 26.00 45.16
CA ILE A 412 35.53 26.37 46.32
C ILE A 412 35.74 27.88 46.21
N SER A 413 35.00 28.57 47.07
CA SER A 413 35.20 29.98 47.46
C SER A 413 36.67 30.25 47.68
N ARG A 414 37.31 30.98 46.77
CA ARG A 414 38.52 31.75 47.09
C ARG A 414 38.08 33.01 47.87
N ALA A 415 37.81 32.87 49.13
CA ALA A 415 37.91 34.00 50.05
C ALA A 415 39.39 34.34 50.17
N GLY A 416 39.82 35.41 49.52
CA GLY A 416 41.16 35.96 49.56
C GLY A 416 41.44 36.51 50.92
N THR A 417 42.58 36.17 51.42
CA THR A 417 43.34 36.92 52.37
C THR A 417 44.21 37.90 51.59
N GLY A 418 44.12 39.19 51.95
CA GLY A 418 45.02 40.24 51.50
C GLY A 418 44.38 41.61 51.67
#